data_1ece8f1a8c9215ec2f618033a8088499
#
_entry.id   1ece8f1a8c9215ec2f618033a8088499
#
_cell.length_a   1.000
_cell.length_b   1.000
_cell.length_c   1.000
_cell.angle_alpha   90.00
_cell.angle_beta   90.00
_cell.angle_gamma   90.00
#
_symmetry.space_group_name_H-M   'P 1'
#
loop_
_entity.id
_entity.type
_entity.pdbx_description
1 polymer ?
#
loop_
_entity_poly.entity_id
_entity_poly.type
_entity_poly.pdbx_seq_one_letter_code
_entity_poly.pdbx_strand_id
1 'polypeptide(L)'
;MADQKKFEIVCTDELMSKIEEQCFSSTKTEVGGFLVGTIVDGKSTVTHVLKAKHTANTQSQLTFTNKTWETAHAEMGEIGSDAELIGWFHSHPNFGIFLSDYDKFIQNEFFYRDGMITIVVDPINGKRGWFISINKDVRPYADEEDTTLEKLSGTKGKPSSPDEGIKIKSASQSNGISIGRTIAIAGIFSIFSILGSFVIS
;
A
#
# COMPACT_ATOMS: atom_id res chain seq x y z
N MET A 1 32.66 -9.22 1.59
CA MET A 1 31.57 -8.27 1.36
C MET A 1 30.32 -9.10 1.18
N ALA A 2 29.31 -8.95 2.03
CA ALA A 2 28.04 -9.65 1.83
C ALA A 2 27.40 -9.09 0.57
N ASP A 3 27.10 -9.98 -0.37
CA ASP A 3 26.37 -9.65 -1.60
C ASP A 3 25.03 -9.01 -1.19
N GLN A 4 24.83 -7.74 -1.49
CA GLN A 4 23.57 -7.08 -1.16
C GLN A 4 22.52 -7.69 -2.06
N LYS A 5 21.61 -8.48 -1.49
CA LYS A 5 20.49 -9.10 -2.19
C LYS A 5 19.76 -8.00 -2.95
N LYS A 6 19.81 -8.01 -4.26
CA LYS A 6 19.07 -7.07 -5.12
C LYS A 6 17.60 -7.52 -5.12
N PHE A 7 16.70 -6.55 -4.91
CA PHE A 7 15.27 -6.78 -5.01
C PHE A 7 14.74 -6.20 -6.32
N GLU A 8 13.81 -6.90 -6.93
CA GLU A 8 13.17 -6.51 -8.20
C GLU A 8 11.67 -6.72 -8.09
N ILE A 9 10.87 -5.77 -8.60
CA ILE A 9 9.42 -5.90 -8.71
C ILE A 9 9.06 -6.00 -10.19
N VAL A 10 8.32 -7.05 -10.55
CA VAL A 10 7.81 -7.27 -11.91
C VAL A 10 6.30 -7.27 -11.89
N CYS A 11 5.71 -6.29 -12.57
CA CYS A 11 4.29 -6.15 -12.79
C CYS A 11 4.08 -5.71 -14.24
N THR A 12 3.32 -6.48 -15.02
CA THR A 12 3.05 -6.12 -16.41
C THR A 12 2.12 -4.91 -16.50
N ASP A 13 2.15 -4.19 -17.63
CA ASP A 13 1.26 -3.04 -17.88
C ASP A 13 -0.22 -3.43 -17.78
N GLU A 14 -0.57 -4.65 -18.18
CA GLU A 14 -1.95 -5.17 -18.04
C GLU A 14 -2.37 -5.28 -16.57
N LEU A 15 -1.51 -5.84 -15.72
CA LEU A 15 -1.78 -5.98 -14.29
C LEU A 15 -1.78 -4.62 -13.59
N MET A 16 -0.87 -3.73 -13.98
CA MET A 16 -0.84 -2.36 -13.50
C MET A 16 -2.14 -1.62 -13.85
N SER A 17 -2.63 -1.77 -15.08
CA SER A 17 -3.90 -1.17 -15.49
C SER A 17 -5.08 -1.70 -14.68
N LYS A 18 -5.09 -2.99 -14.31
CA LYS A 18 -6.12 -3.57 -13.43
C LYS A 18 -6.07 -2.98 -12.02
N ILE A 19 -4.87 -2.72 -11.48
CA ILE A 19 -4.69 -2.05 -10.18
C ILE A 19 -5.24 -0.63 -10.25
N GLU A 20 -4.84 0.12 -11.27
CA GLU A 20 -5.25 1.52 -11.47
C GLU A 20 -6.76 1.63 -11.67
N GLU A 21 -7.37 0.79 -12.50
CA GLU A 21 -8.83 0.75 -12.71
C GLU A 21 -9.58 0.58 -11.38
N GLN A 22 -9.11 -0.31 -10.52
CA GLN A 22 -9.71 -0.51 -9.21
C GLN A 22 -9.51 0.70 -8.31
N CYS A 23 -8.31 1.29 -8.28
CA CYS A 23 -8.02 2.48 -7.49
C CYS A 23 -8.81 3.71 -7.95
N PHE A 24 -9.04 3.85 -9.25
CA PHE A 24 -9.85 4.94 -9.82
C PHE A 24 -11.35 4.73 -9.66
N SER A 25 -11.80 3.56 -9.20
CA SER A 25 -13.23 3.29 -8.99
C SER A 25 -13.86 4.14 -7.89
N SER A 26 -13.06 4.74 -7.00
CA SER A 26 -13.50 5.69 -5.97
C SER A 26 -12.46 6.78 -5.74
N THR A 27 -12.94 8.02 -5.68
CA THR A 27 -12.15 9.20 -5.27
C THR A 27 -12.60 9.74 -3.90
N LYS A 28 -13.54 9.05 -3.24
CA LYS A 28 -14.13 9.48 -1.95
C LYS A 28 -13.68 8.61 -0.79
N THR A 29 -13.39 7.36 -1.04
CA THR A 29 -12.94 6.38 -0.05
C THR A 29 -11.78 5.61 -0.61
N GLU A 30 -10.90 5.14 0.26
CA GLU A 30 -9.87 4.21 -0.14
C GLU A 30 -10.46 2.90 -0.64
N VAL A 31 -9.87 2.35 -1.67
CA VAL A 31 -10.17 1.03 -2.22
C VAL A 31 -8.86 0.28 -2.39
N GLY A 32 -8.91 -1.04 -2.46
CA GLY A 32 -7.71 -1.83 -2.64
C GLY A 32 -7.97 -3.30 -2.86
N GLY A 33 -6.90 -4.08 -2.81
CA GLY A 33 -6.93 -5.50 -3.05
C GLY A 33 -5.59 -6.17 -2.82
N PHE A 34 -5.45 -7.36 -3.36
CA PHE A 34 -4.30 -8.22 -3.13
C PHE A 34 -3.52 -8.48 -4.41
N LEU A 35 -2.23 -8.66 -4.26
CA LEU A 35 -1.30 -9.04 -5.32
C LEU A 35 -0.91 -10.49 -5.12
N VAL A 36 -1.18 -11.32 -6.13
CA VAL A 36 -0.86 -12.74 -6.16
C VAL A 36 0.31 -12.95 -7.11
N GLY A 37 1.23 -13.83 -6.74
CA GLY A 37 2.40 -14.10 -7.57
C GLY A 37 3.43 -14.96 -6.87
N THR A 38 4.70 -14.70 -7.16
CA THR A 38 5.84 -15.43 -6.60
C THR A 38 6.95 -14.50 -6.15
N ILE A 39 7.72 -14.92 -5.15
CA ILE A 39 8.95 -14.25 -4.71
C ILE A 39 10.08 -15.26 -4.79
N VAL A 40 10.97 -15.09 -5.77
CA VAL A 40 12.11 -15.99 -6.00
C VAL A 40 13.39 -15.15 -6.09
N ASP A 41 14.39 -15.47 -5.29
CA ASP A 41 15.71 -14.82 -5.27
C ASP A 41 15.70 -13.29 -5.17
N GLY A 42 14.68 -12.73 -4.47
CA GLY A 42 14.50 -11.28 -4.33
C GLY A 42 13.67 -10.65 -5.45
N LYS A 43 13.23 -11.42 -6.42
CA LYS A 43 12.35 -10.99 -7.49
C LYS A 43 10.88 -11.28 -7.14
N SER A 44 10.09 -10.25 -7.00
CA SER A 44 8.64 -10.32 -6.74
C SER A 44 7.89 -10.14 -8.06
N THR A 45 7.26 -11.21 -8.54
CA THR A 45 6.55 -11.21 -9.82
C THR A 45 5.04 -11.30 -9.56
N VAL A 46 4.32 -10.24 -9.90
CA VAL A 46 2.85 -10.21 -9.84
C VAL A 46 2.29 -10.98 -11.03
N THR A 47 1.37 -11.91 -10.76
CA THR A 47 0.69 -12.71 -11.79
C THR A 47 -0.80 -12.45 -11.85
N HIS A 48 -1.43 -12.10 -10.71
CA HIS A 48 -2.86 -11.79 -10.62
C HIS A 48 -3.10 -10.63 -9.65
N VAL A 49 -4.22 -9.93 -9.88
CA VAL A 49 -4.73 -8.84 -9.04
C VAL A 49 -6.12 -9.22 -8.58
N LEU A 50 -6.33 -9.31 -7.26
CA LEU A 50 -7.62 -9.61 -6.66
C LEU A 50 -8.19 -8.36 -6.00
N LYS A 51 -9.43 -8.00 -6.34
CA LYS A 51 -10.13 -6.91 -5.67
C LYS A 51 -10.51 -7.32 -4.25
N ALA A 52 -10.21 -6.50 -3.26
CA ALA A 52 -10.71 -6.72 -1.91
C ALA A 52 -12.23 -6.51 -1.85
N LYS A 53 -12.94 -7.56 -1.53
CA LYS A 53 -14.40 -7.55 -1.30
C LYS A 53 -14.67 -7.49 0.20
N HIS A 54 -15.83 -6.95 0.61
CA HIS A 54 -16.26 -6.89 2.02
C HIS A 54 -15.31 -6.08 2.93
N THR A 55 -14.67 -5.07 2.37
CA THR A 55 -13.84 -4.14 3.12
C THR A 55 -14.68 -3.14 3.91
N ALA A 56 -14.12 -2.60 5.00
CA ALA A 56 -14.66 -1.42 5.68
C ALA A 56 -13.77 -0.23 5.35
N ASN A 57 -14.27 0.69 4.53
CA ASN A 57 -13.49 1.77 3.94
C ASN A 57 -13.96 3.13 4.43
N THR A 58 -13.02 4.01 4.71
CA THR A 58 -13.24 5.43 4.94
C THR A 58 -12.49 6.25 3.88
N GLN A 59 -12.51 7.56 4.01
CA GLN A 59 -11.75 8.44 3.12
C GLN A 59 -10.23 8.22 3.23
N SER A 60 -9.74 7.80 4.39
CA SER A 60 -8.31 7.71 4.71
C SER A 60 -7.92 6.39 5.36
N GLN A 61 -8.70 5.33 5.17
CA GLN A 61 -8.39 4.02 5.71
C GLN A 61 -9.14 2.91 4.98
N LEU A 62 -8.40 1.91 4.52
CA LEU A 62 -8.91 0.65 4.01
C LEU A 62 -8.74 -0.44 5.07
N THR A 63 -9.83 -1.10 5.48
CA THR A 63 -9.76 -2.19 6.45
C THR A 63 -10.18 -3.51 5.80
N PHE A 64 -9.29 -4.50 5.85
CA PHE A 64 -9.58 -5.87 5.45
C PHE A 64 -10.30 -6.60 6.60
N THR A 65 -11.55 -6.98 6.38
CA THR A 65 -12.34 -7.76 7.34
C THR A 65 -11.99 -9.25 7.25
N ASN A 66 -12.44 -10.05 8.22
CA ASN A 66 -12.30 -11.51 8.12
C ASN A 66 -12.91 -12.05 6.82
N LYS A 67 -14.07 -11.51 6.42
CA LYS A 67 -14.74 -11.89 5.17
C LYS A 67 -13.93 -11.52 3.94
N THR A 68 -13.17 -10.42 3.98
CA THR A 68 -12.25 -10.04 2.91
C THR A 68 -11.19 -11.12 2.72
N TRP A 69 -10.55 -11.56 3.81
CA TRP A 69 -9.52 -12.60 3.79
C TRP A 69 -10.06 -13.95 3.33
N GLU A 70 -11.22 -14.39 3.86
CA GLU A 70 -11.87 -15.63 3.41
C GLU A 70 -12.13 -15.63 1.91
N THR A 71 -12.63 -14.51 1.38
CA THR A 71 -12.93 -14.38 -0.06
C THR A 71 -11.63 -14.40 -0.89
N ALA A 72 -10.60 -13.69 -0.46
CA ALA A 72 -9.31 -13.69 -1.16
C ALA A 72 -8.69 -15.09 -1.20
N HIS A 73 -8.72 -15.83 -0.10
CA HIS A 73 -8.23 -17.22 -0.06
C HIS A 73 -9.03 -18.17 -0.95
N ALA A 74 -10.36 -18.01 -1.02
CA ALA A 74 -11.19 -18.81 -1.91
C ALA A 74 -10.82 -18.52 -3.40
N GLU A 75 -10.68 -17.25 -3.78
CA GLU A 75 -10.29 -16.85 -5.14
C GLU A 75 -8.87 -17.33 -5.49
N MET A 76 -7.94 -17.32 -4.55
CA MET A 76 -6.60 -17.89 -4.76
C MET A 76 -6.64 -19.40 -5.04
N GLY A 77 -7.52 -20.14 -4.35
CA GLY A 77 -7.71 -21.57 -4.60
C GLY A 77 -8.15 -21.87 -6.04
N GLU A 78 -8.86 -20.94 -6.68
CA GLU A 78 -9.26 -21.06 -8.09
C GLU A 78 -8.10 -20.78 -9.06
N ILE A 79 -7.12 -19.97 -8.66
CA ILE A 79 -5.93 -19.66 -9.47
C ILE A 79 -5.00 -20.88 -9.54
N GLY A 80 -4.81 -21.58 -8.44
CA GLY A 80 -3.97 -22.77 -8.36
C GLY A 80 -3.29 -22.93 -7.01
N SER A 81 -2.77 -24.14 -6.77
CA SER A 81 -2.12 -24.51 -5.51
C SER A 81 -0.84 -23.71 -5.22
N ASP A 82 -0.20 -23.19 -6.25
CA ASP A 82 1.07 -22.45 -6.15
C ASP A 82 0.85 -20.92 -6.04
N ALA A 83 -0.43 -20.49 -6.05
CA ALA A 83 -0.76 -19.09 -5.89
C ALA A 83 -0.45 -18.60 -4.47
N GLU A 84 0.29 -17.52 -4.36
CA GLU A 84 0.69 -16.92 -3.09
C GLU A 84 0.32 -15.43 -3.05
N LEU A 85 -0.16 -14.96 -1.90
CA LEU A 85 -0.28 -13.53 -1.65
C LEU A 85 1.12 -12.97 -1.42
N ILE A 86 1.60 -12.14 -2.35
CA ILE A 86 2.91 -11.50 -2.28
C ILE A 86 2.83 -10.02 -1.91
N GLY A 87 1.62 -9.49 -1.79
CA GLY A 87 1.42 -8.09 -1.46
C GLY A 87 -0.02 -7.64 -1.59
N TRP A 88 -0.18 -6.33 -1.54
CA TRP A 88 -1.48 -5.66 -1.62
C TRP A 88 -1.36 -4.30 -2.29
N PHE A 89 -2.49 -3.68 -2.60
CA PHE A 89 -2.56 -2.34 -3.14
C PHE A 89 -3.72 -1.58 -2.53
N HIS A 90 -3.61 -0.25 -2.49
CA HIS A 90 -4.70 0.62 -2.10
C HIS A 90 -4.56 2.01 -2.70
N SER A 91 -5.67 2.75 -2.67
CA SER A 91 -5.70 4.12 -3.15
C SER A 91 -5.61 5.12 -2.01
N HIS A 92 -4.94 6.25 -2.27
CA HIS A 92 -4.88 7.43 -1.41
C HIS A 92 -5.48 8.64 -2.16
N PRO A 93 -6.83 8.82 -2.22
CA PRO A 93 -7.44 9.90 -2.99
C PRO A 93 -7.00 11.28 -2.48
N ASN A 94 -6.09 11.93 -3.20
CA ASN A 94 -5.53 13.27 -2.89
C ASN A 94 -4.66 13.33 -1.61
N PHE A 95 -4.15 12.20 -1.14
CA PHE A 95 -3.26 12.18 0.04
C PHE A 95 -1.79 12.00 -0.34
N GLY A 96 -1.48 11.65 -1.61
CA GLY A 96 -0.12 11.40 -2.08
C GLY A 96 0.36 9.96 -1.81
N ILE A 97 1.66 9.73 -2.05
CA ILE A 97 2.26 8.40 -2.06
C ILE A 97 3.12 8.19 -0.82
N PHE A 98 2.57 7.48 0.14
CA PHE A 98 3.24 7.08 1.39
C PHE A 98 2.47 5.92 2.02
N LEU A 99 3.00 5.28 3.05
CA LEU A 99 2.27 4.36 3.91
C LEU A 99 1.96 5.04 5.24
N SER A 100 0.69 5.11 5.61
CA SER A 100 0.25 5.54 6.93
C SER A 100 0.73 4.56 8.01
N ASP A 101 0.62 4.91 9.28
CA ASP A 101 0.97 3.97 10.35
C ASP A 101 0.08 2.73 10.34
N TYR A 102 -1.17 2.85 9.90
CA TYR A 102 -2.07 1.72 9.73
C TYR A 102 -1.67 0.83 8.55
N ASP A 103 -1.24 1.42 7.42
CA ASP A 103 -0.73 0.66 6.26
C ASP A 103 0.54 -0.10 6.61
N LYS A 104 1.45 0.54 7.35
CA LYS A 104 2.66 -0.12 7.88
C LYS A 104 2.31 -1.27 8.81
N PHE A 105 1.28 -1.12 9.65
CA PHE A 105 0.77 -2.20 10.49
C PHE A 105 0.29 -3.38 9.62
N ILE A 106 -0.55 -3.13 8.60
CA ILE A 106 -1.00 -4.18 7.67
C ILE A 106 0.19 -4.85 7.00
N GLN A 107 1.15 -4.06 6.49
CA GLN A 107 2.34 -4.60 5.83
C GLN A 107 3.14 -5.48 6.77
N ASN A 108 3.41 -5.03 7.99
CA ASN A 108 4.25 -5.73 8.94
C ASN A 108 3.58 -6.97 9.56
N GLU A 109 2.26 -7.00 9.64
CA GLU A 109 1.54 -8.15 10.20
C GLU A 109 1.23 -9.23 9.14
N PHE A 110 0.93 -8.84 7.90
CA PHE A 110 0.45 -9.77 6.88
C PHE A 110 1.41 -9.95 5.70
N PHE A 111 2.28 -8.96 5.42
CA PHE A 111 3.16 -8.93 4.25
C PHE A 111 4.62 -8.66 4.64
N TYR A 112 5.08 -9.29 5.72
CA TYR A 112 6.37 -9.01 6.38
C TYR A 112 7.57 -9.72 5.78
N ARG A 113 7.37 -10.74 4.93
CA ARG A 113 8.49 -11.48 4.34
C ARG A 113 9.25 -10.61 3.34
N ASP A 114 10.56 -10.83 3.28
CA ASP A 114 11.44 -10.15 2.34
C ASP A 114 10.93 -10.31 0.90
N GLY A 115 10.77 -9.18 0.21
CA GLY A 115 10.23 -9.14 -1.13
C GLY A 115 8.71 -8.96 -1.21
N MET A 116 7.96 -9.05 -0.11
CA MET A 116 6.54 -8.71 -0.14
C MET A 116 6.36 -7.21 -0.41
N ILE A 117 5.35 -6.88 -1.21
CA ILE A 117 5.22 -5.56 -1.84
C ILE A 117 3.88 -4.90 -1.55
N THR A 118 3.88 -3.57 -1.62
CA THR A 118 2.66 -2.76 -1.61
C THR A 118 2.75 -1.69 -2.67
N ILE A 119 1.65 -1.39 -3.35
CA ILE A 119 1.55 -0.23 -4.21
C ILE A 119 0.45 0.70 -3.71
N VAL A 120 0.77 1.99 -3.61
CA VAL A 120 -0.15 3.08 -3.33
C VAL A 120 -0.41 3.84 -4.61
N VAL A 121 -1.69 4.13 -4.89
CA VAL A 121 -2.12 4.90 -6.07
C VAL A 121 -2.93 6.10 -5.61
N ASP A 122 -2.56 7.30 -6.03
CA ASP A 122 -3.37 8.51 -5.86
C ASP A 122 -4.20 8.74 -7.14
N PRO A 123 -5.51 8.39 -7.13
CA PRO A 123 -6.33 8.46 -8.33
C PRO A 123 -6.67 9.89 -8.74
N ILE A 124 -6.47 10.89 -7.88
CA ILE A 124 -6.75 12.29 -8.19
C ILE A 124 -5.55 12.94 -8.87
N ASN A 125 -4.34 12.65 -8.37
CA ASN A 125 -3.12 13.24 -8.91
C ASN A 125 -2.41 12.35 -9.94
N GLY A 126 -2.94 11.15 -10.23
CA GLY A 126 -2.36 10.20 -11.18
C GLY A 126 -0.97 9.71 -10.80
N LYS A 127 -0.67 9.65 -9.49
CA LYS A 127 0.62 9.21 -8.97
C LYS A 127 0.53 7.81 -8.40
N ARG A 128 1.64 7.09 -8.44
CA ARG A 128 1.76 5.77 -7.81
C ARG A 128 3.17 5.55 -7.26
N GLY A 129 3.30 4.63 -6.32
CA GLY A 129 4.61 4.26 -5.77
C GLY A 129 4.58 2.89 -5.12
N TRP A 130 5.66 2.15 -5.32
CA TRP A 130 5.88 0.85 -4.74
C TRP A 130 6.61 0.94 -3.41
N PHE A 131 6.28 0.00 -2.52
CA PHE A 131 6.96 -0.23 -1.26
C PHE A 131 7.28 -1.72 -1.15
N ILE A 132 8.35 -2.06 -0.45
CA ILE A 132 8.84 -3.43 -0.31
C ILE A 132 9.27 -3.71 1.12
N SER A 133 8.95 -4.89 1.63
CA SER A 133 9.43 -5.40 2.92
C SER A 133 10.82 -6.00 2.78
N ILE A 134 11.77 -5.55 3.58
CA ILE A 134 13.14 -6.06 3.65
C ILE A 134 13.60 -6.02 5.09
N ASN A 135 14.04 -7.16 5.63
CA ASN A 135 14.49 -7.30 7.03
C ASN A 135 13.44 -6.82 8.04
N LYS A 136 12.17 -7.14 7.82
CA LYS A 136 11.02 -6.73 8.63
C LYS A 136 10.78 -5.22 8.68
N ASP A 137 11.31 -4.47 7.74
CA ASP A 137 11.06 -3.05 7.55
C ASP A 137 10.44 -2.81 6.18
N VAL A 138 9.48 -1.89 6.09
CA VAL A 138 8.86 -1.51 4.82
C VAL A 138 9.41 -0.17 4.39
N ARG A 139 9.90 -0.11 3.16
CA ARG A 139 10.51 1.09 2.59
C ARG A 139 10.05 1.34 1.15
N PRO A 140 10.12 2.60 0.68
CA PRO A 140 9.87 2.92 -0.71
C PRO A 140 10.81 2.10 -1.62
N TYR A 141 10.25 1.58 -2.70
CA TYR A 141 11.00 0.93 -3.76
C TYR A 141 11.15 1.93 -4.91
N ALA A 142 12.39 2.32 -5.19
CA ALA A 142 12.75 3.11 -6.36
C ALA A 142 13.33 2.17 -7.41
N ASP A 143 12.70 2.11 -8.57
CA ASP A 143 13.29 1.40 -9.72
C ASP A 143 14.48 2.22 -10.24
N GLU A 144 15.62 1.59 -10.50
CA GLU A 144 16.79 2.30 -11.04
C GLU A 144 16.49 2.92 -12.43
N GLU A 145 15.44 2.46 -13.11
CA GLU A 145 15.02 2.99 -14.42
C GLU A 145 14.13 4.25 -14.31
N ASP A 146 13.44 4.51 -13.20
CA ASP A 146 12.56 5.67 -13.06
C ASP A 146 13.31 6.99 -12.83
N THR A 147 14.60 6.93 -12.58
CA THR A 147 15.49 8.11 -12.49
C THR A 147 15.69 8.80 -13.83
N THR A 148 15.26 8.22 -14.93
CA THR A 148 15.50 8.75 -16.29
C THR A 148 14.43 9.76 -16.75
N LEU A 149 13.22 9.74 -16.19
CA LEU A 149 12.13 10.60 -16.61
C LEU A 149 12.18 12.02 -16.01
N GLU A 150 12.77 12.20 -14.82
CA GLU A 150 12.96 13.54 -14.25
C GLU A 150 14.05 14.38 -14.94
N LYS A 151 14.97 13.75 -15.67
CA LYS A 151 16.05 14.47 -16.38
C LYS A 151 15.62 15.08 -17.71
N LEU A 152 14.45 14.76 -18.22
CA LEU A 152 13.97 15.28 -19.52
C LEU A 152 13.03 16.49 -19.40
N SER A 153 12.58 16.89 -18.21
CA SER A 153 11.73 18.06 -18.01
C SER A 153 12.47 19.29 -17.44
N GLY A 154 13.77 19.35 -17.62
CA GLY A 154 14.59 20.49 -17.23
C GLY A 154 14.43 21.69 -18.17
N THR A 155 13.32 22.41 -18.10
CA THR A 155 13.23 23.75 -18.68
C THR A 155 13.10 24.78 -17.57
N LYS A 156 14.12 25.61 -17.47
CA LYS A 156 14.30 26.72 -16.53
C LYS A 156 13.12 27.69 -16.61
N GLY A 157 12.42 27.87 -15.49
CA GLY A 157 11.55 29.02 -15.23
C GLY A 157 11.96 29.65 -13.92
N LYS A 158 12.63 30.80 -14.01
CA LYS A 158 13.04 31.65 -12.86
C LYS A 158 11.80 32.31 -12.27
N PRO A 159 11.49 32.20 -10.97
CA PRO A 159 10.44 33.03 -10.37
C PRO A 159 11.02 34.40 -9.99
N SER A 160 10.42 35.43 -10.54
CA SER A 160 10.54 36.79 -10.06
C SER A 160 9.60 37.00 -8.88
N SER A 161 10.12 37.48 -7.77
CA SER A 161 9.32 38.02 -6.66
C SER A 161 8.68 39.37 -7.05
N PRO A 162 7.52 39.69 -6.48
CA PRO A 162 7.48 40.90 -5.72
C PRO A 162 6.91 40.77 -4.30
N ASP A 163 7.57 41.48 -3.47
CA ASP A 163 7.28 41.92 -2.12
C ASP A 163 5.94 42.69 -2.05
N GLU A 164 5.09 42.38 -1.10
CA GLU A 164 4.24 43.36 -0.40
C GLU A 164 3.58 42.74 0.84
N GLY A 165 3.79 43.43 1.93
CA GLY A 165 3.41 43.04 3.28
C GLY A 165 1.92 43.17 3.58
N ILE A 166 1.41 42.23 4.35
CA ILE A 166 0.16 42.41 5.09
C ILE A 166 0.38 42.02 6.55
N LYS A 167 0.21 43.03 7.40
CA LYS A 167 0.20 42.95 8.86
C LYS A 167 -1.01 42.14 9.32
N ILE A 168 -0.80 41.09 10.10
CA ILE A 168 -1.88 40.40 10.80
C ILE A 168 -1.76 40.74 12.31
N LYS A 169 -2.84 41.32 12.82
CA LYS A 169 -3.04 41.58 14.25
C LYS A 169 -3.32 40.27 15.00
N SER A 170 -2.62 40.11 16.10
CA SER A 170 -2.86 39.08 17.11
C SER A 170 -4.22 39.25 17.80
N ALA A 171 -4.97 38.17 17.96
CA ALA A 171 -5.97 38.06 19.01
C ALA A 171 -5.89 36.64 19.60
N SER A 172 -5.49 36.61 20.87
CA SER A 172 -5.53 35.45 21.75
C SER A 172 -6.96 35.16 22.17
N GLN A 173 -7.36 33.91 22.25
CA GLN A 173 -8.03 33.36 23.44
C GLN A 173 -8.13 31.83 23.39
N SER A 174 -7.73 31.27 24.50
CA SER A 174 -7.78 29.89 24.95
C SER A 174 -9.20 29.32 24.99
N ASN A 175 -9.34 28.01 24.66
CA ASN A 175 -10.10 27.11 25.52
C ASN A 175 -9.73 25.66 25.15
N GLY A 176 -9.16 24.95 26.12
CA GLY A 176 -8.83 23.54 26.03
C GLY A 176 -10.09 22.67 26.14
N ILE A 177 -10.14 21.68 25.27
CA ILE A 177 -10.91 20.47 25.54
C ILE A 177 -10.02 19.29 25.14
N SER A 178 -9.53 18.62 26.17
CA SER A 178 -8.85 17.33 26.07
C SER A 178 -9.92 16.28 25.76
N ILE A 179 -9.90 15.74 24.53
CA ILE A 179 -10.68 14.54 24.21
C ILE A 179 -9.67 13.38 24.12
N GLY A 180 -9.69 12.54 25.15
CA GLY A 180 -8.95 11.29 25.20
C GLY A 180 -9.33 10.39 24.03
N ARG A 181 -8.33 10.03 23.21
CA ARG A 181 -8.46 9.01 22.18
C ARG A 181 -8.43 7.65 22.85
N THR A 182 -9.59 7.10 23.13
CA THR A 182 -9.73 5.68 23.43
C THR A 182 -9.66 4.92 22.09
N ILE A 183 -8.52 4.32 21.82
CA ILE A 183 -8.38 3.38 20.70
C ILE A 183 -9.07 2.09 21.14
N ALA A 184 -10.25 1.83 20.63
CA ALA A 184 -10.91 0.53 20.78
C ALA A 184 -10.20 -0.49 19.89
N ILE A 185 -9.18 -1.15 20.43
CA ILE A 185 -8.60 -2.37 19.85
C ILE A 185 -9.50 -3.52 20.29
N ALA A 186 -10.60 -3.72 19.59
CA ALA A 186 -11.46 -4.86 19.80
C ALA A 186 -11.45 -5.72 18.52
N GLY A 187 -10.80 -6.89 18.58
CA GLY A 187 -11.16 -8.01 17.71
C GLY A 187 -10.15 -8.52 16.70
N ILE A 188 -8.85 -8.62 16.99
CA ILE A 188 -7.90 -9.31 16.08
C ILE A 188 -7.19 -10.53 16.74
N PHE A 189 -7.65 -10.99 17.90
CA PHE A 189 -7.05 -12.17 18.53
C PHE A 189 -7.95 -13.40 18.41
N SER A 190 -8.08 -13.99 17.20
CA SER A 190 -8.67 -15.34 17.10
C SER A 190 -8.46 -16.07 15.75
N ILE A 191 -7.31 -15.99 15.10
CA ILE A 191 -7.06 -16.78 13.87
C ILE A 191 -5.73 -17.57 13.91
N PHE A 192 -5.12 -17.77 15.06
CA PHE A 192 -3.87 -18.56 15.13
C PHE A 192 -4.05 -19.99 15.65
N SER A 193 -5.19 -20.66 15.44
CA SER A 193 -5.38 -22.04 15.94
C SER A 193 -5.86 -23.06 14.91
N ILE A 194 -5.70 -22.83 13.60
CA ILE A 194 -6.06 -23.85 12.59
C ILE A 194 -4.94 -23.99 11.54
N LEU A 195 -3.71 -24.22 11.98
CA LEU A 195 -2.63 -24.72 11.12
C LEU A 195 -1.77 -25.72 11.89
N GLY A 196 -2.37 -26.82 12.26
CA GLY A 196 -1.64 -27.91 12.91
C GLY A 196 -2.49 -29.15 13.04
N SER A 197 -2.72 -29.87 11.96
CA SER A 197 -2.95 -31.31 11.95
C SER A 197 -3.45 -31.77 10.56
N PHE A 198 -2.54 -31.93 9.62
CA PHE A 198 -2.66 -32.93 8.58
C PHE A 198 -1.31 -33.62 8.43
N VAL A 199 -1.10 -34.64 9.26
CA VAL A 199 -0.07 -35.65 9.07
C VAL A 199 -0.78 -36.98 8.82
N ILE A 200 -0.65 -37.46 7.62
CA ILE A 200 -0.47 -38.84 7.11
C ILE A 200 -1.43 -39.94 7.62
N SER A 201 -2.19 -40.48 6.72
CA SER A 201 -2.28 -41.89 6.41
C SER A 201 -2.59 -42.10 4.94
#